data_77c6f784e2f08a9e08574660b0ab5afc
#
_entry.id   77c6f784e2f08a9e08574660b0ab5afc
#
_cell.length_a   1.000
_cell.length_b   1.000
_cell.length_c   1.000
_cell.angle_alpha   90.00
_cell.angle_beta   90.00
_cell.angle_gamma   90.00
#
_symmetry.space_group_name_H-M   'P 1'
#
loop_
_entity.id
_entity.type
_entity.pdbx_description
1 polymer ?
#
loop_
_entity_poly.entity_id
_entity_poly.type
_entity_poly.pdbx_seq_one_letter_code
_entity_poly.pdbx_strand_id
1 'polypeptide(L)'
;MNNIKLTTKQAQGLKLAIQRYKSHEPYTCIAGFAGTGKSTLVQYIIKELHIPDYLIAYVAYTGKASLVLQQKGCPGATTAHRLLYYSKELPDGTFVHKPREYPERPLKLIIVDEVSMLEKEQWEILMRWGIPVIALGDPFQLPPIHEDNGVLAHPHIFLDEVMRQAQDSEIIRLSMDIREGKTLNKYKGKDVAIVSKQQITDQLLLKADQVLCGKNATRFNLNQRIRQSVWGDKYQMAPITGDKIICLKNYWNYGNLTNGTIGTIGKFITKNTNLFKPILIANFKSDIGDKYNLLNMDYKIFTEGKPTINQDNWREFPKDLRPMEFDYGYVITTHKAQGSEFDKVILFNEYLGSDREHYLRWLYTGVTRASKKLIIGI
;
A
#
# COMPACT_ATOMS: atom_id res chain seq x y z
N MET A 1 22.55 3.01 -16.61
CA MET A 1 21.72 4.07 -15.98
C MET A 1 22.06 5.38 -16.68
N ASN A 2 21.08 6.04 -17.29
CA ASN A 2 21.26 7.37 -17.83
C ASN A 2 21.73 8.29 -16.70
N ASN A 3 22.74 9.13 -16.94
CA ASN A 3 23.24 10.12 -15.98
C ASN A 3 22.13 11.16 -15.69
N ILE A 4 21.23 10.84 -14.77
CA ILE A 4 20.25 11.81 -14.28
C ILE A 4 21.01 12.80 -13.43
N LYS A 5 20.98 14.08 -13.81
CA LYS A 5 21.61 15.16 -13.05
C LYS A 5 20.77 15.41 -11.78
N LEU A 6 21.38 15.21 -10.62
CA LEU A 6 20.74 15.51 -9.34
C LEU A 6 20.44 17.02 -9.22
N THR A 7 19.33 17.36 -8.58
CA THR A 7 19.05 18.76 -8.19
C THR A 7 20.02 19.19 -7.08
N THR A 8 20.10 20.48 -6.82
CA THR A 8 20.98 21.01 -5.76
C THR A 8 20.65 20.40 -4.40
N LYS A 9 19.37 20.28 -4.05
CA LYS A 9 18.94 19.67 -2.79
C LYS A 9 19.21 18.16 -2.74
N GLN A 10 19.05 17.46 -3.85
CA GLN A 10 19.40 16.04 -3.93
C GLN A 10 20.91 15.83 -3.77
N ALA A 11 21.76 16.68 -4.38
CA ALA A 11 23.21 16.59 -4.23
C ALA A 11 23.67 16.88 -2.77
N GLN A 12 23.06 17.86 -2.12
CA GLN A 12 23.29 18.13 -0.69
C GLN A 12 22.82 16.95 0.17
N GLY A 13 21.63 16.41 -0.13
CA GLY A 13 21.07 15.24 0.54
C GLY A 13 21.95 14.00 0.42
N LEU A 14 22.49 13.74 -0.79
CA LEU A 14 23.45 12.65 -1.01
C LEU A 14 24.67 12.78 -0.11
N LYS A 15 25.31 13.96 -0.09
CA LYS A 15 26.49 14.23 0.73
C LYS A 15 26.19 14.03 2.22
N LEU A 16 25.06 14.56 2.70
CA LEU A 16 24.67 14.45 4.10
C LEU A 16 24.37 13.00 4.49
N ALA A 17 23.63 12.24 3.66
CA ALA A 17 23.33 10.84 3.93
C ALA A 17 24.58 9.97 4.04
N ILE A 18 25.57 10.18 3.14
CA ILE A 18 26.86 9.49 3.18
C ILE A 18 27.64 9.86 4.45
N GLN A 19 27.69 11.15 4.80
CA GLN A 19 28.36 11.63 6.00
C GLN A 19 27.75 10.98 7.25
N ARG A 20 26.42 11.01 7.40
CA ARG A 20 25.71 10.42 8.54
C ARG A 20 25.95 8.91 8.64
N TYR A 21 25.90 8.19 7.52
CA TYR A 21 26.23 6.77 7.51
C TYR A 21 27.66 6.49 8.00
N LYS A 22 28.66 7.25 7.50
CA LYS A 22 30.07 7.11 7.92
C LYS A 22 30.31 7.48 9.38
N SER A 23 29.50 8.39 9.93
CA SER A 23 29.54 8.76 11.36
C SER A 23 28.73 7.82 12.26
N HIS A 24 28.24 6.70 11.72
CA HIS A 24 27.44 5.71 12.47
C HIS A 24 26.18 6.30 13.12
N GLU A 25 25.59 7.33 12.51
CA GLU A 25 24.31 7.85 12.96
C GLU A 25 23.21 6.79 12.80
N PRO A 26 22.29 6.65 13.78
CA PRO A 26 21.33 5.54 13.80
C PRO A 26 20.39 5.56 12.61
N TYR A 27 20.02 6.74 12.12
CA TYR A 27 19.18 6.85 10.91
C TYR A 27 19.37 8.16 10.17
N THR A 28 19.01 8.17 8.90
CA THR A 28 18.88 9.36 8.06
C THR A 28 17.46 9.39 7.48
N CYS A 29 16.67 10.40 7.87
CA CYS A 29 15.33 10.61 7.31
C CYS A 29 15.42 11.52 6.09
N ILE A 30 14.92 11.03 4.95
CA ILE A 30 14.78 11.74 3.68
C ILE A 30 13.29 11.92 3.41
N ALA A 31 12.78 13.09 3.76
CA ALA A 31 11.40 13.46 3.46
C ALA A 31 11.30 14.17 2.10
N GLY A 32 10.15 14.08 1.49
CA GLY A 32 9.87 14.83 0.26
C GLY A 32 8.52 14.46 -0.32
N PHE A 33 7.98 15.35 -1.12
CA PHE A 33 6.68 15.17 -1.75
C PHE A 33 6.73 14.21 -2.96
N ALA A 34 5.57 13.91 -3.52
CA ALA A 34 5.49 13.14 -4.77
C ALA A 34 6.27 13.85 -5.89
N GLY A 35 7.00 13.08 -6.71
CA GLY A 35 7.77 13.62 -7.84
C GLY A 35 9.09 14.31 -7.49
N THR A 36 9.54 14.32 -6.23
CA THR A 36 10.82 14.97 -5.82
C THR A 36 12.04 14.05 -5.93
N GLY A 37 11.85 12.79 -6.34
CA GLY A 37 12.95 11.86 -6.63
C GLY A 37 13.63 11.24 -5.41
N LYS A 38 12.90 11.00 -4.32
CA LYS A 38 13.39 10.28 -3.13
C LYS A 38 14.07 8.95 -3.48
N SER A 39 13.35 8.09 -4.21
CA SER A 39 13.87 6.77 -4.61
C SER A 39 15.10 6.88 -5.52
N THR A 40 15.16 7.90 -6.38
CA THR A 40 16.35 8.20 -7.20
C THR A 40 17.54 8.53 -6.32
N LEU A 41 17.37 9.40 -5.33
CA LEU A 41 18.44 9.77 -4.40
C LEU A 41 19.00 8.56 -3.66
N VAL A 42 18.14 7.65 -3.21
CA VAL A 42 18.57 6.42 -2.52
C VAL A 42 19.46 5.54 -3.41
N GLN A 43 19.14 5.41 -4.70
CA GLN A 43 19.99 4.65 -5.63
C GLN A 43 21.41 5.25 -5.75
N TYR A 44 21.53 6.57 -5.72
CA TYR A 44 22.84 7.23 -5.69
C TYR A 44 23.56 7.01 -4.35
N ILE A 45 22.85 7.06 -3.22
CA ILE A 45 23.43 6.80 -1.89
C ILE A 45 24.00 5.37 -1.83
N ILE A 46 23.23 4.37 -2.25
CA ILE A 46 23.66 2.96 -2.27
C ILE A 46 24.92 2.80 -3.12
N LYS A 47 24.93 3.39 -4.32
CA LYS A 47 26.04 3.33 -5.24
C LYS A 47 27.32 3.92 -4.62
N GLU A 48 27.21 5.08 -3.99
CA GLU A 48 28.37 5.76 -3.35
C GLU A 48 28.86 5.06 -2.08
N LEU A 49 27.99 4.38 -1.37
CA LEU A 49 28.36 3.60 -0.17
C LEU A 49 29.04 2.28 -0.51
N HIS A 50 28.94 1.80 -1.76
CA HIS A 50 29.52 0.55 -2.22
C HIS A 50 29.15 -0.65 -1.34
N ILE A 51 27.93 -0.67 -0.78
CA ILE A 51 27.43 -1.74 0.04
C ILE A 51 26.82 -2.82 -0.88
N PRO A 52 27.27 -4.07 -0.80
CA PRO A 52 26.66 -5.16 -1.54
C PRO A 52 25.18 -5.36 -1.18
N ASP A 53 24.32 -5.62 -2.17
CA ASP A 53 22.88 -5.76 -1.97
C ASP A 53 22.51 -6.81 -0.90
N TYR A 54 23.28 -7.89 -0.79
CA TYR A 54 23.01 -8.90 0.23
C TYR A 54 23.26 -8.42 1.68
N LEU A 55 23.86 -7.27 1.88
CA LEU A 55 24.02 -6.59 3.18
C LEU A 55 23.04 -5.44 3.37
N ILE A 56 22.12 -5.23 2.44
CA ILE A 56 21.07 -4.21 2.52
C ILE A 56 19.73 -4.91 2.71
N ALA A 57 18.89 -4.41 3.61
CA ALA A 57 17.47 -4.75 3.67
C ALA A 57 16.67 -3.63 3.06
N TYR A 58 15.89 -3.94 2.02
CA TYR A 58 14.92 -3.03 1.43
C TYR A 58 13.54 -3.35 2.00
N VAL A 59 12.90 -2.37 2.62
CA VAL A 59 11.70 -2.55 3.42
C VAL A 59 10.57 -1.66 2.91
N ALA A 60 9.41 -2.24 2.69
CA ALA A 60 8.16 -1.53 2.44
C ALA A 60 7.10 -1.94 3.45
N TYR A 61 6.03 -1.17 3.58
CA TYR A 61 4.96 -1.51 4.50
C TYR A 61 4.04 -2.63 3.99
N THR A 62 3.74 -2.65 2.67
CA THR A 62 2.85 -3.64 2.05
C THR A 62 3.62 -4.62 1.16
N GLY A 63 3.06 -5.83 0.98
CA GLY A 63 3.63 -6.82 0.07
C GLY A 63 3.70 -6.31 -1.37
N LYS A 64 2.67 -5.60 -1.84
CA LYS A 64 2.68 -4.99 -3.18
C LYS A 64 3.79 -3.96 -3.33
N ALA A 65 4.01 -3.09 -2.34
CA ALA A 65 5.09 -2.11 -2.37
C ALA A 65 6.47 -2.78 -2.37
N SER A 66 6.67 -3.87 -1.61
CA SER A 66 7.94 -4.61 -1.62
C SER A 66 8.24 -5.23 -2.99
N LEU A 67 7.23 -5.71 -3.70
CA LEU A 67 7.39 -6.23 -5.06
C LEU A 67 7.71 -5.13 -6.08
N VAL A 68 7.08 -3.97 -5.96
CA VAL A 68 7.43 -2.79 -6.78
C VAL A 68 8.89 -2.38 -6.54
N LEU A 69 9.36 -2.42 -5.29
CA LEU A 69 10.78 -2.18 -4.99
C LEU A 69 11.69 -3.21 -5.64
N GLN A 70 11.34 -4.50 -5.64
CA GLN A 70 12.11 -5.55 -6.33
C GLN A 70 12.20 -5.26 -7.84
N GLN A 71 11.09 -4.92 -8.47
CA GLN A 71 11.05 -4.55 -9.90
C GLN A 71 11.88 -3.30 -10.22
N LYS A 72 12.00 -2.38 -9.26
CA LYS A 72 12.84 -1.16 -9.36
C LYS A 72 14.32 -1.41 -9.04
N GLY A 73 14.75 -2.66 -8.88
CA GLY A 73 16.15 -3.01 -8.66
C GLY A 73 16.58 -3.04 -7.19
N CYS A 74 15.65 -3.27 -6.26
CA CYS A 74 15.93 -3.51 -4.85
C CYS A 74 15.77 -5.01 -4.53
N PRO A 75 16.81 -5.84 -4.77
CA PRO A 75 16.69 -7.30 -4.67
C PRO A 75 16.36 -7.72 -3.24
N GLY A 76 15.44 -8.68 -3.11
CA GLY A 76 15.02 -9.20 -1.82
C GLY A 76 14.22 -8.23 -0.96
N ALA A 77 13.66 -7.15 -1.55
CA ALA A 77 12.78 -6.25 -0.82
C ALA A 77 11.64 -7.03 -0.15
N THR A 78 11.33 -6.67 1.09
CA THR A 78 10.38 -7.38 1.95
C THR A 78 9.48 -6.42 2.71
N THR A 79 8.47 -6.95 3.39
CA THR A 79 7.63 -6.10 4.25
C THR A 79 8.30 -5.86 5.60
N ALA A 80 8.01 -4.71 6.23
CA ALA A 80 8.46 -4.39 7.58
C ALA A 80 8.12 -5.53 8.56
N HIS A 81 6.90 -6.03 8.50
CA HIS A 81 6.46 -7.11 9.38
C HIS A 81 7.32 -8.38 9.22
N ARG A 82 7.62 -8.78 7.98
CA ARG A 82 8.45 -9.97 7.72
C ARG A 82 9.89 -9.79 8.18
N LEU A 83 10.43 -8.58 8.06
CA LEU A 83 11.78 -8.29 8.54
C LEU A 83 11.84 -8.31 10.07
N LEU A 84 10.87 -7.68 10.74
CA LEU A 84 10.93 -7.36 12.17
C LEU A 84 10.42 -8.47 13.09
N TYR A 85 9.53 -9.33 12.59
CA TYR A 85 8.89 -10.35 13.41
C TYR A 85 9.18 -11.76 12.88
N TYR A 86 9.23 -12.72 13.79
CA TYR A 86 9.07 -14.11 13.45
C TYR A 86 7.71 -14.61 13.95
N SER A 87 7.09 -15.46 13.15
CA SER A 87 5.82 -16.06 13.52
C SER A 87 6.10 -17.39 14.17
N LYS A 88 5.65 -17.57 15.41
CA LYS A 88 5.66 -18.84 16.11
C LYS A 88 4.24 -19.37 16.19
N GLU A 89 4.04 -20.55 15.66
CA GLU A 89 2.78 -21.28 15.86
C GLU A 89 2.73 -21.83 17.28
N LEU A 90 1.67 -21.51 18.00
CA LEU A 90 1.42 -22.07 19.33
C LEU A 90 0.75 -23.44 19.21
N PRO A 91 0.79 -24.30 20.26
CA PRO A 91 0.14 -25.62 20.23
C PRO A 91 -1.35 -25.59 19.91
N ASP A 92 -2.00 -24.47 20.21
CA ASP A 92 -3.39 -24.21 19.86
C ASP A 92 -3.55 -23.74 18.38
N GLY A 93 -2.43 -23.75 17.53
CA GLY A 93 -2.34 -23.32 16.15
C GLY A 93 -2.45 -21.77 16.00
N THR A 94 -2.44 -20.86 17.11
CA THR A 94 -2.34 -19.38 16.98
C THR A 94 -0.92 -19.01 16.57
N PHE A 95 -0.83 -18.08 15.63
CA PHE A 95 0.45 -17.43 15.37
C PHE A 95 0.63 -16.28 16.32
N VAL A 96 1.72 -16.33 17.09
CA VAL A 96 2.21 -15.19 17.85
C VAL A 96 3.36 -14.59 17.05
N HIS A 97 3.24 -13.32 16.75
CA HIS A 97 4.31 -12.55 16.14
C HIS A 97 5.20 -12.01 17.26
N LYS A 98 6.41 -12.50 17.34
CA LYS A 98 7.39 -11.99 18.31
C LYS A 98 8.40 -11.11 17.58
N PRO A 99 8.74 -9.94 18.14
CA PRO A 99 9.81 -9.12 17.60
C PRO A 99 11.12 -9.91 17.56
N ARG A 100 11.86 -9.74 16.48
CA ARG A 100 13.22 -10.29 16.37
C ARG A 100 14.19 -9.44 17.19
N GLU A 101 15.04 -10.08 17.95
CA GLU A 101 16.12 -9.40 18.67
C GLU A 101 17.22 -8.93 17.70
N TYR A 102 17.44 -9.69 16.62
CA TYR A 102 18.43 -9.44 15.57
C TYR A 102 17.86 -9.80 14.20
N PRO A 103 18.40 -9.22 13.11
CA PRO A 103 18.00 -9.61 11.76
C PRO A 103 18.44 -11.05 11.44
N GLU A 104 17.72 -11.74 10.55
CA GLU A 104 18.01 -13.14 10.14
C GLU A 104 19.39 -13.32 9.49
N ARG A 105 19.96 -12.26 8.95
CA ARG A 105 21.24 -12.24 8.25
C ARG A 105 22.01 -10.97 8.60
N PRO A 106 23.34 -10.97 8.46
CA PRO A 106 24.11 -9.75 8.63
C PRO A 106 23.65 -8.63 7.71
N LEU A 107 23.41 -7.44 8.27
CA LEU A 107 23.02 -6.25 7.53
C LEU A 107 23.99 -5.10 7.87
N LYS A 108 24.27 -4.24 6.89
CA LYS A 108 25.01 -3.00 7.05
C LYS A 108 24.14 -1.75 6.86
N LEU A 109 22.99 -1.92 6.21
CA LEU A 109 22.09 -0.83 5.93
C LEU A 109 20.65 -1.35 5.84
N ILE A 110 19.69 -0.60 6.35
CA ILE A 110 18.27 -0.83 6.17
C ILE A 110 17.69 0.38 5.44
N ILE A 111 16.95 0.16 4.37
CA ILE A 111 16.24 1.21 3.62
C ILE A 111 14.76 0.97 3.79
N VAL A 112 14.08 1.93 4.39
CA VAL A 112 12.63 1.89 4.64
C VAL A 112 11.95 2.86 3.69
N ASP A 113 11.15 2.34 2.77
CA ASP A 113 10.29 3.16 1.92
C ASP A 113 8.91 3.36 2.58
N GLU A 114 8.31 4.53 2.41
CA GLU A 114 7.04 4.94 3.01
C GLU A 114 7.05 4.80 4.56
N VAL A 115 8.08 5.36 5.22
CA VAL A 115 8.23 5.29 6.68
C VAL A 115 7.05 5.85 7.47
N SER A 116 6.23 6.72 6.84
CA SER A 116 4.96 7.22 7.40
C SER A 116 3.96 6.13 7.75
N MET A 117 4.10 4.93 7.20
CA MET A 117 3.20 3.81 7.49
C MET A 117 3.68 2.91 8.63
N LEU A 118 4.97 3.03 9.03
CA LEU A 118 5.51 2.27 10.15
C LEU A 118 5.00 2.80 11.49
N GLU A 119 4.52 1.89 12.33
CA GLU A 119 4.12 2.20 13.69
C GLU A 119 5.35 2.44 14.57
N LYS A 120 5.17 3.16 15.67
CA LYS A 120 6.24 3.48 16.63
C LYS A 120 6.97 2.24 17.13
N GLU A 121 6.26 1.18 17.54
CA GLU A 121 6.87 -0.08 17.98
C GLU A 121 7.79 -0.68 16.92
N GLN A 122 7.37 -0.70 15.66
CA GLN A 122 8.18 -1.23 14.55
C GLN A 122 9.44 -0.42 14.34
N TRP A 123 9.36 0.90 14.46
CA TRP A 123 10.51 1.78 14.39
C TRP A 123 11.49 1.55 15.55
N GLU A 124 11.00 1.38 16.77
CA GLU A 124 11.81 1.08 17.93
C GLU A 124 12.55 -0.26 17.81
N ILE A 125 11.92 -1.28 17.18
CA ILE A 125 12.61 -2.55 16.90
C ILE A 125 13.79 -2.33 15.95
N LEU A 126 13.59 -1.56 14.86
CA LEU A 126 14.68 -1.21 13.93
C LEU A 126 15.83 -0.50 14.64
N MET A 127 15.53 0.47 15.48
CA MET A 127 16.55 1.26 16.19
C MET A 127 17.35 0.39 17.18
N ARG A 128 16.73 -0.58 17.84
CA ARG A 128 17.40 -1.50 18.75
C ARG A 128 18.45 -2.38 18.08
N TRP A 129 18.35 -2.63 16.78
CA TRP A 129 19.34 -3.42 16.06
C TRP A 129 20.66 -2.70 15.83
N GLY A 130 20.72 -1.39 16.03
CA GLY A 130 21.93 -0.60 15.85
C GLY A 130 22.49 -0.56 14.43
N ILE A 131 21.67 -0.92 13.44
CA ILE A 131 22.02 -0.90 12.02
C ILE A 131 21.57 0.44 11.45
N PRO A 132 22.40 1.20 10.71
CA PRO A 132 22.00 2.45 10.10
C PRO A 132 20.77 2.29 9.21
N VAL A 133 19.78 3.20 9.35
CA VAL A 133 18.54 3.21 8.59
C VAL A 133 18.46 4.44 7.69
N ILE A 134 18.13 4.26 6.42
CA ILE A 134 17.66 5.34 5.54
C ILE A 134 16.14 5.23 5.46
N ALA A 135 15.46 6.19 6.04
CA ALA A 135 14.01 6.28 6.08
C ALA A 135 13.50 7.27 5.03
N LEU A 136 12.65 6.80 4.12
CA LEU A 136 12.01 7.62 3.09
C LEU A 136 10.55 7.82 3.43
N GLY A 137 10.05 9.03 3.25
CA GLY A 137 8.63 9.29 3.46
C GLY A 137 8.14 10.59 2.84
N ASP A 138 6.85 10.72 2.80
CA ASP A 138 6.17 11.93 2.39
C ASP A 138 5.34 12.44 3.58
N PRO A 139 5.71 13.59 4.18
CA PRO A 139 5.07 14.08 5.39
C PRO A 139 3.63 14.54 5.16
N PHE A 140 3.20 14.68 3.90
CA PHE A 140 1.84 15.08 3.59
C PHE A 140 0.92 13.90 3.24
N GLN A 141 1.44 12.68 3.14
CA GLN A 141 0.59 11.50 3.05
C GLN A 141 -0.12 11.22 4.38
N LEU A 142 -1.11 10.33 4.35
CA LEU A 142 -1.82 9.90 5.54
C LEU A 142 -0.84 9.29 6.55
N PRO A 143 -0.96 9.65 7.84
CA PRO A 143 -0.19 8.99 8.91
C PRO A 143 -0.63 7.54 9.09
N PRO A 144 0.10 6.74 9.89
CA PRO A 144 -0.32 5.40 10.24
C PRO A 144 -1.64 5.42 11.03
N ILE A 145 -2.36 4.30 11.03
CA ILE A 145 -3.66 4.18 11.73
C ILE A 145 -3.45 4.20 13.25
N HIS A 146 -2.32 3.67 13.71
CA HIS A 146 -1.94 3.64 15.12
C HIS A 146 -0.93 4.77 15.45
N GLU A 147 -0.07 4.56 16.41
CA GLU A 147 0.85 5.58 16.92
C GLU A 147 1.94 5.93 15.89
N ASP A 148 2.05 7.22 15.56
CA ASP A 148 3.08 7.74 14.65
C ASP A 148 4.48 7.56 15.25
N ASN A 149 5.42 7.14 14.40
CA ASN A 149 6.83 6.97 14.78
C ASN A 149 7.59 8.30 14.93
N GLY A 150 7.03 9.43 14.50
CA GLY A 150 7.62 10.76 14.61
C GLY A 150 8.81 11.06 13.67
N VAL A 151 9.25 10.11 12.87
CA VAL A 151 10.46 10.23 12.04
C VAL A 151 10.37 11.35 11.00
N LEU A 152 9.17 11.59 10.47
CA LEU A 152 8.93 12.63 9.47
C LEU A 152 8.70 14.03 10.06
N ALA A 153 8.59 14.17 11.37
CA ALA A 153 8.41 15.47 12.01
C ALA A 153 9.65 16.36 11.85
N HIS A 154 10.85 15.76 11.88
CA HIS A 154 12.13 16.47 11.78
C HIS A 154 13.07 15.74 10.80
N PRO A 155 12.80 15.83 9.49
CA PRO A 155 13.63 15.16 8.50
C PRO A 155 15.02 15.78 8.40
N HIS A 156 16.04 14.96 8.20
CA HIS A 156 17.41 15.46 7.99
C HIS A 156 17.60 16.05 6.59
N ILE A 157 16.85 15.52 5.63
CA ILE A 157 16.86 15.95 4.23
C ILE A 157 15.41 16.15 3.80
N PHE A 158 15.09 17.34 3.30
CA PHE A 158 13.76 17.63 2.79
C PHE A 158 13.81 18.02 1.31
N LEU A 159 13.21 17.16 0.47
CA LEU A 159 13.15 17.36 -0.97
C LEU A 159 11.78 17.99 -1.33
N ASP A 160 11.77 19.27 -1.62
CA ASP A 160 10.58 20.03 -2.02
C ASP A 160 10.58 20.41 -3.52
N GLU A 161 11.73 20.23 -4.20
CA GLU A 161 11.86 20.54 -5.63
C GLU A 161 11.31 19.36 -6.46
N VAL A 162 10.26 19.62 -7.22
CA VAL A 162 9.72 18.65 -8.18
C VAL A 162 10.71 18.47 -9.33
N MET A 163 11.05 17.24 -9.65
CA MET A 163 11.97 16.94 -10.76
C MET A 163 11.39 17.40 -12.10
N ARG A 164 12.26 17.88 -13.02
CA ARG A 164 11.85 18.39 -14.33
C ARG A 164 10.89 17.45 -15.08
N GLN A 165 11.15 16.16 -15.07
CA GLN A 165 10.29 15.16 -15.70
C GLN A 165 8.88 15.06 -15.07
N ALA A 166 8.73 15.46 -13.81
CA ALA A 166 7.46 15.46 -13.10
C ALA A 166 6.72 16.82 -13.16
N GLN A 167 7.40 17.90 -13.57
CA GLN A 167 6.81 19.24 -13.65
C GLN A 167 5.70 19.35 -14.69
N ASP A 168 5.76 18.56 -15.77
CA ASP A 168 4.74 18.53 -16.81
C ASP A 168 3.51 17.70 -16.43
N SER A 169 3.58 16.95 -15.33
CA SER A 169 2.48 16.11 -14.86
C SER A 169 1.37 16.96 -14.23
N GLU A 170 0.16 16.89 -14.80
CA GLU A 170 -1.03 17.51 -14.21
C GLU A 170 -1.37 16.91 -12.84
N ILE A 171 -1.07 15.63 -12.63
CA ILE A 171 -1.29 14.93 -11.34
C ILE A 171 -0.39 15.53 -10.27
N ILE A 172 0.89 15.76 -10.58
CA ILE A 172 1.83 16.38 -9.63
C ILE A 172 1.42 17.82 -9.33
N ARG A 173 1.04 18.61 -10.34
CA ARG A 173 0.54 19.99 -10.13
C ARG A 173 -0.68 20.01 -9.24
N LEU A 174 -1.66 19.13 -9.50
CA LEU A 174 -2.85 19.00 -8.66
C LEU A 174 -2.47 18.62 -7.21
N SER A 175 -1.51 17.72 -7.03
CA SER A 175 -1.05 17.35 -5.69
C SER A 175 -0.43 18.54 -4.94
N MET A 176 0.25 19.45 -5.62
CA MET A 176 0.77 20.70 -5.05
C MET A 176 -0.37 21.64 -4.67
N ASP A 177 -1.37 21.83 -5.54
CA ASP A 177 -2.55 22.66 -5.26
C ASP A 177 -3.32 22.16 -4.02
N ILE A 178 -3.45 20.84 -3.87
CA ILE A 178 -4.08 20.23 -2.70
C ILE A 178 -3.30 20.55 -1.42
N ARG A 179 -1.97 20.47 -1.44
CA ARG A 179 -1.13 20.83 -0.27
C ARG A 179 -1.27 22.30 0.11
N GLU A 180 -1.44 23.17 -0.88
CA GLU A 180 -1.70 24.60 -0.65
C GLU A 180 -3.13 24.88 -0.19
N GLY A 181 -3.96 23.84 -0.04
CA GLY A 181 -5.35 23.97 0.43
C GLY A 181 -6.31 24.55 -0.61
N LYS A 182 -5.93 24.56 -1.89
CA LYS A 182 -6.80 25.02 -2.98
C LYS A 182 -8.02 24.14 -3.13
N THR A 183 -9.13 24.75 -3.51
CA THR A 183 -10.39 24.04 -3.72
C THR A 183 -10.39 23.29 -5.03
N LEU A 184 -10.91 22.05 -5.02
CA LEU A 184 -11.12 21.29 -6.25
C LEU A 184 -12.28 21.91 -7.05
N ASN A 185 -11.97 22.38 -8.24
CA ASN A 185 -12.96 22.86 -9.20
C ASN A 185 -13.07 21.89 -10.37
N LYS A 186 -14.21 21.88 -11.05
CA LYS A 186 -14.38 21.08 -12.27
C LYS A 186 -13.29 21.45 -13.28
N TYR A 187 -12.62 20.42 -13.77
CA TYR A 187 -11.46 20.57 -14.67
C TYR A 187 -11.42 19.38 -15.64
N LYS A 188 -10.97 19.64 -16.85
CA LYS A 188 -10.73 18.59 -17.85
C LYS A 188 -9.43 18.90 -18.58
N GLY A 189 -8.37 18.24 -18.18
CA GLY A 189 -7.05 18.31 -18.80
C GLY A 189 -6.72 17.07 -19.61
N LYS A 190 -5.44 16.94 -19.93
CA LYS A 190 -4.87 15.80 -20.66
C LYS A 190 -4.85 14.53 -19.79
N ASP A 191 -4.39 14.66 -18.52
CA ASP A 191 -4.12 13.54 -17.63
C ASP A 191 -5.02 13.56 -16.38
N VAL A 192 -5.65 14.70 -16.08
CA VAL A 192 -6.53 14.89 -14.93
C VAL A 192 -7.91 15.38 -15.38
N ALA A 193 -8.96 14.79 -14.81
CA ALA A 193 -10.31 15.30 -14.92
C ALA A 193 -10.97 15.36 -13.54
N ILE A 194 -11.62 16.49 -13.22
CA ILE A 194 -12.42 16.68 -12.00
C ILE A 194 -13.86 16.90 -12.46
N VAL A 195 -14.73 15.94 -12.15
CA VAL A 195 -16.09 15.87 -12.66
C VAL A 195 -17.10 15.64 -11.53
N SER A 196 -18.39 15.84 -11.76
CA SER A 196 -19.39 15.40 -10.77
C SER A 196 -19.44 13.86 -10.71
N LYS A 197 -19.75 13.30 -9.54
CA LYS A 197 -19.85 11.84 -9.35
C LYS A 197 -20.81 11.18 -10.33
N GLN A 198 -21.89 11.89 -10.72
CA GLN A 198 -22.88 11.41 -11.68
C GLN A 198 -22.32 11.24 -13.11
N GLN A 199 -21.26 11.95 -13.46
CA GLN A 199 -20.59 11.82 -14.75
C GLN A 199 -19.63 10.62 -14.82
N ILE A 200 -19.38 9.95 -13.70
CA ILE A 200 -18.56 8.73 -13.67
C ILE A 200 -19.45 7.56 -14.05
N THR A 201 -19.44 7.23 -15.34
CA THR A 201 -20.20 6.11 -15.92
C THR A 201 -19.54 4.77 -15.60
N ASP A 202 -20.31 3.69 -15.75
CA ASP A 202 -19.78 2.33 -15.57
C ASP A 202 -18.66 2.02 -16.56
N GLN A 203 -18.75 2.54 -17.79
CA GLN A 203 -17.70 2.42 -18.79
C GLN A 203 -16.37 3.06 -18.34
N LEU A 204 -16.42 4.18 -17.62
CA LEU A 204 -15.23 4.79 -17.04
C LEU A 204 -14.68 3.94 -15.88
N LEU A 205 -15.56 3.44 -15.02
CA LEU A 205 -15.16 2.56 -13.90
C LEU A 205 -14.45 1.30 -14.40
N LEU A 206 -14.94 0.68 -15.47
CA LEU A 206 -14.32 -0.52 -16.07
C LEU A 206 -12.98 -0.25 -16.74
N LYS A 207 -12.67 1.00 -17.12
CA LYS A 207 -11.38 1.39 -17.72
C LYS A 207 -10.32 1.79 -16.71
N ALA A 208 -10.69 1.94 -15.43
CA ALA A 208 -9.75 2.26 -14.37
C ALA A 208 -8.96 1.02 -13.95
N ASP A 209 -7.67 1.19 -13.71
CA ASP A 209 -6.86 0.12 -13.10
C ASP A 209 -7.21 -0.04 -11.63
N GLN A 210 -7.56 1.11 -10.97
CA GLN A 210 -8.06 1.10 -9.60
C GLN A 210 -9.04 2.24 -9.35
N VAL A 211 -10.12 1.92 -8.63
CA VAL A 211 -11.05 2.91 -8.09
C VAL A 211 -10.79 3.08 -6.60
N LEU A 212 -10.71 4.33 -6.13
CA LEU A 212 -10.43 4.70 -4.75
C LEU A 212 -11.60 5.47 -4.13
N CYS A 213 -11.83 5.25 -2.84
CA CYS A 213 -12.83 5.98 -2.06
C CYS A 213 -12.38 6.16 -0.60
N GLY A 214 -13.15 6.90 0.20
CA GLY A 214 -12.87 7.11 1.61
C GLY A 214 -13.59 6.13 2.53
N LYS A 215 -14.86 5.82 2.24
CA LYS A 215 -15.76 5.10 3.15
C LYS A 215 -15.96 3.65 2.75
N ASN A 216 -16.05 2.76 3.74
CA ASN A 216 -16.32 1.34 3.49
C ASN A 216 -17.69 1.10 2.84
N ALA A 217 -18.70 1.90 3.18
CA ALA A 217 -20.02 1.81 2.53
C ALA A 217 -19.94 2.15 1.03
N THR A 218 -19.23 3.23 0.67
CA THR A 218 -18.99 3.59 -0.73
C THR A 218 -18.21 2.51 -1.46
N ARG A 219 -17.15 1.97 -0.82
CA ARG A 219 -16.37 0.86 -1.36
C ARG A 219 -17.25 -0.34 -1.68
N PHE A 220 -18.09 -0.77 -0.73
CA PHE A 220 -18.99 -1.91 -0.91
C PHE A 220 -19.96 -1.67 -2.09
N ASN A 221 -20.67 -0.56 -2.09
CA ASN A 221 -21.67 -0.24 -3.13
C ASN A 221 -21.05 -0.12 -4.53
N LEU A 222 -19.88 0.53 -4.64
CA LEU A 222 -19.20 0.67 -5.93
C LEU A 222 -18.62 -0.67 -6.42
N ASN A 223 -18.15 -1.55 -5.54
CA ASN A 223 -17.73 -2.89 -5.91
C ASN A 223 -18.90 -3.67 -6.51
N GLN A 224 -20.10 -3.61 -5.90
CA GLN A 224 -21.28 -4.27 -6.45
C GLN A 224 -21.71 -3.67 -7.80
N ARG A 225 -21.69 -2.33 -7.92
CA ARG A 225 -21.99 -1.63 -9.18
C ARG A 225 -21.06 -2.04 -10.32
N ILE A 226 -19.75 -2.09 -10.06
CA ILE A 226 -18.76 -2.52 -11.07
C ILE A 226 -18.99 -3.98 -11.43
N ARG A 227 -19.23 -4.85 -10.46
CA ARG A 227 -19.51 -6.27 -10.71
C ARG A 227 -20.78 -6.50 -11.53
N GLN A 228 -21.84 -5.73 -11.27
CA GLN A 228 -23.05 -5.76 -12.11
C GLN A 228 -22.71 -5.43 -13.55
N SER A 229 -21.87 -4.43 -13.79
CA SER A 229 -21.45 -4.04 -15.14
C SER A 229 -20.51 -5.07 -15.80
N VAL A 230 -19.68 -5.76 -15.02
CA VAL A 230 -18.77 -6.82 -15.52
C VAL A 230 -19.52 -8.09 -15.87
N TRP A 231 -20.46 -8.51 -15.02
CA TRP A 231 -21.08 -9.83 -15.11
C TRP A 231 -22.47 -9.83 -15.75
N GLY A 232 -23.14 -8.66 -15.84
CA GLY A 232 -24.48 -8.54 -16.44
C GLY A 232 -25.45 -9.55 -15.82
N ASP A 233 -26.11 -10.35 -16.67
CA ASP A 233 -27.09 -11.37 -16.25
C ASP A 233 -26.50 -12.49 -15.37
N LYS A 234 -25.16 -12.65 -15.37
CA LYS A 234 -24.47 -13.62 -14.51
C LYS A 234 -24.16 -13.07 -13.13
N TYR A 235 -24.49 -11.80 -12.87
CA TYR A 235 -24.21 -11.17 -11.58
C TYR A 235 -24.93 -11.89 -10.43
N GLN A 236 -24.22 -12.06 -9.33
CA GLN A 236 -24.74 -12.50 -8.04
C GLN A 236 -23.95 -11.84 -6.92
N MET A 237 -24.52 -11.72 -5.72
CA MET A 237 -23.79 -11.16 -4.56
C MET A 237 -22.54 -11.95 -4.21
N ALA A 238 -22.58 -13.26 -4.35
CA ALA A 238 -21.41 -14.13 -4.16
C ALA A 238 -20.34 -13.91 -5.23
N PRO A 239 -19.07 -14.19 -4.93
CA PRO A 239 -18.00 -14.12 -5.92
C PRO A 239 -18.24 -15.03 -7.12
N ILE A 240 -17.75 -14.60 -8.27
CA ILE A 240 -17.76 -15.33 -9.53
C ILE A 240 -16.32 -15.57 -9.94
N THR A 241 -16.00 -16.73 -10.54
CA THR A 241 -14.68 -16.99 -11.12
C THR A 241 -14.31 -15.87 -12.09
N GLY A 242 -13.16 -15.23 -11.85
CA GLY A 242 -12.72 -14.04 -12.59
C GLY A 242 -12.93 -12.72 -11.86
N ASP A 243 -13.65 -12.69 -10.73
CA ASP A 243 -13.75 -11.49 -9.92
C ASP A 243 -12.38 -11.01 -9.43
N LYS A 244 -12.16 -9.70 -9.48
CA LYS A 244 -11.00 -9.06 -8.87
C LYS A 244 -11.20 -8.97 -7.35
N ILE A 245 -10.28 -9.56 -6.61
CA ILE A 245 -10.34 -9.61 -5.14
C ILE A 245 -9.05 -9.11 -4.51
N ILE A 246 -9.12 -8.74 -3.24
CA ILE A 246 -8.01 -8.24 -2.43
C ILE A 246 -7.93 -9.03 -1.13
N CYS A 247 -6.73 -9.43 -0.75
CA CYS A 247 -6.42 -10.04 0.54
C CYS A 247 -6.43 -8.96 1.64
N LEU A 248 -7.12 -9.20 2.75
CA LEU A 248 -7.29 -8.20 3.80
C LEU A 248 -6.36 -8.37 5.00
N LYS A 249 -5.69 -9.53 5.12
CA LYS A 249 -4.76 -9.86 6.21
C LYS A 249 -3.47 -10.50 5.67
N ASN A 250 -2.47 -10.60 6.53
CA ASN A 250 -1.24 -11.33 6.21
C ASN A 250 -1.44 -12.82 6.53
N TYR A 251 -1.12 -13.70 5.56
CA TYR A 251 -1.20 -15.15 5.71
C TYR A 251 0.16 -15.79 5.43
N TRP A 252 1.00 -15.79 6.45
CA TRP A 252 2.42 -16.17 6.39
C TRP A 252 2.65 -17.61 5.92
N ASN A 253 1.72 -18.53 6.22
CA ASN A 253 1.78 -19.93 5.76
C ASN A 253 1.63 -20.08 4.24
N TYR A 254 1.20 -19.01 3.58
CA TYR A 254 1.02 -18.96 2.14
C TYR A 254 2.07 -18.06 1.46
N GLY A 255 3.26 -17.92 2.07
CA GLY A 255 4.36 -17.18 1.46
C GLY A 255 4.09 -15.69 1.30
N ASN A 256 3.91 -15.23 0.05
CA ASN A 256 3.72 -13.80 -0.26
C ASN A 256 2.26 -13.32 -0.17
N LEU A 257 1.35 -14.11 0.41
CA LEU A 257 -0.04 -13.72 0.56
C LEU A 257 -0.20 -12.73 1.74
N THR A 258 -0.13 -11.46 1.41
CA THR A 258 -0.12 -10.38 2.40
C THR A 258 -1.32 -9.44 2.24
N ASN A 259 -1.60 -8.66 3.27
CA ASN A 259 -2.59 -7.59 3.20
C ASN A 259 -2.30 -6.66 2.02
N GLY A 260 -3.34 -6.37 1.24
CA GLY A 260 -3.24 -5.56 0.02
C GLY A 260 -2.88 -6.33 -1.24
N THR A 261 -2.62 -7.65 -1.18
CA THR A 261 -2.41 -8.47 -2.39
C THR A 261 -3.70 -8.52 -3.20
N ILE A 262 -3.67 -7.96 -4.42
CA ILE A 262 -4.79 -7.94 -5.38
C ILE A 262 -4.56 -9.05 -6.40
N GLY A 263 -5.65 -9.61 -6.90
CA GLY A 263 -5.61 -10.63 -7.94
C GLY A 263 -7.01 -11.08 -8.34
N THR A 264 -7.07 -12.24 -8.96
CA THR A 264 -8.30 -12.79 -9.53
C THR A 264 -8.67 -14.10 -8.86
N ILE A 265 -9.95 -14.26 -8.50
CA ILE A 265 -10.47 -15.51 -7.97
C ILE A 265 -10.56 -16.53 -9.09
N GLY A 266 -10.00 -17.71 -8.86
CA GLY A 266 -10.02 -18.83 -9.78
C GLY A 266 -11.25 -19.73 -9.61
N LYS A 267 -11.11 -20.97 -10.04
CA LYS A 267 -12.18 -21.98 -9.96
C LYS A 267 -12.55 -22.26 -8.49
N PHE A 268 -13.85 -22.31 -8.23
CA PHE A 268 -14.40 -22.78 -6.97
C PHE A 268 -14.33 -24.30 -6.90
N ILE A 269 -13.94 -24.82 -5.73
CA ILE A 269 -13.85 -26.25 -5.49
C ILE A 269 -15.00 -26.72 -4.63
N THR A 270 -15.40 -25.92 -3.63
CA THR A 270 -16.57 -26.21 -2.81
C THR A 270 -17.19 -24.89 -2.33
N LYS A 271 -18.51 -24.83 -2.38
CA LYS A 271 -19.31 -23.76 -1.81
C LYS A 271 -20.17 -24.42 -0.74
N ASN A 272 -19.68 -24.47 0.49
CA ASN A 272 -20.45 -25.07 1.57
C ASN A 272 -21.32 -24.00 2.23
N THR A 273 -22.60 -23.99 1.83
CA THR A 273 -23.61 -23.05 2.35
C THR A 273 -24.42 -23.64 3.51
N ASN A 274 -24.25 -24.93 3.80
CA ASN A 274 -25.13 -25.67 4.73
C ASN A 274 -24.57 -25.86 6.14
N LEU A 275 -23.35 -25.44 6.41
CA LEU A 275 -22.82 -25.44 7.77
C LEU A 275 -23.02 -24.05 8.39
N PHE A 276 -23.05 -23.98 9.70
CA PHE A 276 -23.15 -22.76 10.52
C PHE A 276 -22.21 -21.60 10.09
N LYS A 277 -21.38 -21.81 9.07
CA LYS A 277 -20.28 -20.94 8.66
C LYS A 277 -20.11 -21.01 7.13
N PRO A 278 -20.62 -20.02 6.37
CA PRO A 278 -20.49 -20.02 4.91
C PRO A 278 -19.03 -19.77 4.51
N ILE A 279 -18.40 -20.80 3.98
CA ILE A 279 -17.01 -20.81 3.54
C ILE A 279 -16.98 -20.95 2.02
N LEU A 280 -16.05 -20.26 1.39
CA LEU A 280 -15.77 -20.32 -0.03
C LEU A 280 -14.37 -20.89 -0.25
N ILE A 281 -14.25 -22.09 -0.80
CA ILE A 281 -12.94 -22.64 -1.19
C ILE A 281 -12.68 -22.36 -2.66
N ALA A 282 -11.64 -21.60 -2.94
CA ALA A 282 -11.30 -21.17 -4.28
C ALA A 282 -9.78 -21.05 -4.48
N ASN A 283 -9.38 -21.07 -5.76
CA ASN A 283 -8.03 -20.69 -6.13
C ASN A 283 -7.94 -19.16 -6.24
N PHE A 284 -6.76 -18.62 -6.03
CA PHE A 284 -6.45 -17.20 -6.20
C PHE A 284 -5.15 -17.04 -6.99
N LYS A 285 -5.17 -16.15 -7.96
CA LYS A 285 -3.98 -15.74 -8.72
C LYS A 285 -3.76 -14.26 -8.49
N SER A 286 -2.61 -13.92 -7.89
CA SER A 286 -2.24 -12.52 -7.68
C SER A 286 -1.88 -11.84 -9.01
N ASP A 287 -2.00 -10.51 -9.06
CA ASP A 287 -1.64 -9.69 -10.23
C ASP A 287 -0.13 -9.78 -10.56
N ILE A 288 0.68 -10.20 -9.61
CA ILE A 288 2.13 -10.41 -9.76
C ILE A 288 2.51 -11.83 -10.18
N GLY A 289 1.49 -12.69 -10.36
CA GLY A 289 1.67 -14.03 -10.92
C GLY A 289 1.70 -15.19 -9.93
N ASP A 290 1.72 -14.92 -8.60
CA ASP A 290 1.64 -15.98 -7.59
C ASP A 290 0.29 -16.71 -7.67
N LYS A 291 0.34 -18.02 -7.51
CA LYS A 291 -0.85 -18.88 -7.53
C LYS A 291 -1.03 -19.54 -6.18
N TYR A 292 -2.23 -19.42 -5.64
CA TYR A 292 -2.65 -20.00 -4.38
C TYR A 292 -3.84 -20.92 -4.63
N ASN A 293 -3.76 -22.15 -4.15
CA ASN A 293 -4.81 -23.14 -4.36
C ASN A 293 -5.55 -23.40 -3.06
N LEU A 294 -6.84 -23.71 -3.17
CA LEU A 294 -7.67 -24.19 -2.07
C LEU A 294 -7.74 -23.20 -0.88
N LEU A 295 -7.75 -21.90 -1.17
CA LEU A 295 -7.91 -20.90 -0.10
C LEU A 295 -9.33 -20.96 0.46
N ASN A 296 -9.43 -21.07 1.78
CA ASN A 296 -10.66 -21.00 2.53
C ASN A 296 -11.01 -19.54 2.80
N MET A 297 -11.94 -18.95 2.02
CA MET A 297 -12.28 -17.54 2.09
C MET A 297 -13.59 -17.29 2.83
N ASP A 298 -13.68 -16.18 3.55
CA ASP A 298 -14.88 -15.75 4.25
C ASP A 298 -15.96 -15.26 3.26
N TYR A 299 -17.03 -16.02 3.13
CA TYR A 299 -18.13 -15.71 2.23
C TYR A 299 -18.89 -14.43 2.63
N LYS A 300 -19.05 -14.15 3.93
CA LYS A 300 -19.82 -13.01 4.43
C LYS A 300 -19.16 -11.67 4.12
N ILE A 301 -17.84 -11.62 4.03
CA ILE A 301 -17.15 -10.39 3.64
C ILE A 301 -17.62 -9.97 2.24
N PHE A 302 -17.74 -10.90 1.32
CA PHE A 302 -18.19 -10.61 -0.04
C PHE A 302 -19.67 -10.20 -0.13
N THR A 303 -20.52 -10.81 0.68
CA THR A 303 -21.99 -10.64 0.57
C THR A 303 -22.55 -9.59 1.51
N GLU A 304 -21.93 -9.40 2.68
CA GLU A 304 -22.42 -8.51 3.73
C GLU A 304 -21.43 -7.38 4.09
N GLY A 305 -20.19 -7.44 3.55
CA GLY A 305 -19.13 -6.47 3.87
C GLY A 305 -18.58 -6.62 5.29
N LYS A 306 -18.88 -7.71 5.97
CA LYS A 306 -18.48 -7.98 7.37
C LYS A 306 -17.90 -9.39 7.51
N PRO A 307 -16.84 -9.60 8.33
CA PRO A 307 -16.30 -10.92 8.56
C PRO A 307 -17.25 -11.79 9.38
N THR A 308 -17.23 -13.09 9.10
CA THR A 308 -17.94 -14.11 9.89
C THR A 308 -17.39 -14.19 11.30
N ILE A 309 -16.07 -14.05 11.45
CA ILE A 309 -15.37 -14.07 12.74
C ILE A 309 -15.12 -12.64 13.19
N ASN A 310 -15.55 -12.31 14.40
CA ASN A 310 -15.31 -11.05 15.07
C ASN A 310 -14.69 -11.27 16.46
N GLN A 311 -14.51 -10.21 17.24
CA GLN A 311 -13.92 -10.28 18.59
C GLN A 311 -14.76 -11.10 19.57
N ASP A 312 -16.07 -11.23 19.35
CA ASP A 312 -16.98 -11.88 20.27
C ASP A 312 -17.02 -13.39 20.05
N ASN A 313 -16.93 -13.86 18.79
CA ASN A 313 -17.13 -15.26 18.42
C ASN A 313 -15.88 -16.01 17.95
N TRP A 314 -14.70 -15.39 17.95
CA TRP A 314 -13.47 -15.98 17.40
C TRP A 314 -13.06 -17.31 18.08
N ARG A 315 -13.43 -17.51 19.35
CA ARG A 315 -13.14 -18.73 20.13
C ARG A 315 -13.96 -19.94 19.69
N GLU A 316 -15.11 -19.70 19.09
CA GLU A 316 -16.01 -20.76 18.61
C GLU A 316 -15.50 -21.44 17.33
N PHE A 317 -14.50 -20.84 16.68
CA PHE A 317 -13.94 -21.33 15.43
C PHE A 317 -12.60 -22.03 15.65
N PRO A 318 -12.51 -23.36 15.42
CA PRO A 318 -11.24 -24.04 15.35
C PRO A 318 -10.34 -23.33 14.33
N LYS A 319 -9.05 -23.22 14.61
CA LYS A 319 -8.14 -22.42 13.83
C LYS A 319 -8.01 -22.85 12.39
N ASP A 320 -7.89 -24.16 12.18
CA ASP A 320 -7.73 -24.76 10.85
C ASP A 320 -8.95 -24.51 9.95
N LEU A 321 -10.07 -24.12 10.57
CA LEU A 321 -11.33 -23.83 9.89
C LEU A 321 -11.63 -22.34 9.80
N ARG A 322 -10.76 -21.46 10.30
CA ARG A 322 -10.96 -20.01 10.20
C ARG A 322 -10.82 -19.56 8.75
N PRO A 323 -11.86 -18.92 8.18
CA PRO A 323 -11.77 -18.46 6.81
C PRO A 323 -10.84 -17.26 6.69
N MET A 324 -10.19 -17.18 5.55
CA MET A 324 -9.31 -16.08 5.18
C MET A 324 -10.12 -14.87 4.73
N GLU A 325 -9.70 -13.70 5.13
CA GLU A 325 -10.40 -12.46 4.81
C GLU A 325 -9.98 -11.93 3.45
N PHE A 326 -10.87 -12.03 2.50
CA PHE A 326 -10.79 -11.43 1.17
C PHE A 326 -12.04 -10.59 0.91
N ASP A 327 -11.91 -9.57 0.07
CA ASP A 327 -13.01 -8.76 -0.40
C ASP A 327 -12.85 -8.45 -1.89
N TYR A 328 -13.86 -7.83 -2.51
CA TYR A 328 -13.75 -7.35 -3.88
C TYR A 328 -12.68 -6.25 -3.98
N GLY A 329 -11.85 -6.34 -5.01
CA GLY A 329 -10.69 -5.48 -5.22
C GLY A 329 -10.86 -4.42 -6.31
N TYR A 330 -12.05 -4.28 -6.94
CA TYR A 330 -12.28 -3.25 -7.95
C TYR A 330 -12.23 -1.85 -7.35
N VAL A 331 -12.75 -1.70 -6.13
CA VAL A 331 -12.72 -0.46 -5.34
C VAL A 331 -12.07 -0.74 -4.00
N ILE A 332 -11.07 0.07 -3.63
CA ILE A 332 -10.42 0.01 -2.32
C ILE A 332 -10.41 1.40 -1.66
N THR A 333 -10.23 1.45 -0.35
CA THR A 333 -10.08 2.74 0.32
C THR A 333 -8.70 3.34 0.04
N THR A 334 -8.60 4.68 0.07
CA THR A 334 -7.33 5.39 -0.09
C THR A 334 -6.28 4.89 0.93
N HIS A 335 -6.67 4.59 2.16
CA HIS A 335 -5.77 4.00 3.16
C HIS A 335 -5.18 2.65 2.69
N LYS A 336 -6.00 1.78 2.11
CA LYS A 336 -5.52 0.49 1.56
C LYS A 336 -4.68 0.64 0.29
N ALA A 337 -4.78 1.79 -0.39
CA ALA A 337 -3.98 2.10 -1.57
C ALA A 337 -2.60 2.70 -1.24
N GLN A 338 -2.32 3.05 0.03
CA GLN A 338 -1.01 3.56 0.43
C GLN A 338 0.11 2.57 0.06
N GLY A 339 1.26 3.10 -0.39
CA GLY A 339 2.36 2.30 -0.90
C GLY A 339 2.11 1.61 -2.24
N SER A 340 0.93 1.80 -2.86
CA SER A 340 0.61 1.28 -4.19
C SER A 340 0.54 2.41 -5.21
N GLU A 341 0.82 2.08 -6.48
CA GLU A 341 0.70 2.99 -7.61
C GLU A 341 -0.06 2.30 -8.75
N PHE A 342 -0.87 3.05 -9.49
CA PHE A 342 -1.72 2.56 -10.57
C PHE A 342 -1.67 3.53 -11.75
N ASP A 343 -1.73 3.02 -12.97
CA ASP A 343 -1.66 3.89 -14.16
C ASP A 343 -2.89 4.79 -14.28
N LYS A 344 -4.09 4.25 -14.07
CA LYS A 344 -5.36 4.96 -14.22
C LYS A 344 -6.19 4.82 -12.96
N VAL A 345 -6.40 5.94 -12.28
CA VAL A 345 -7.16 5.99 -11.02
C VAL A 345 -8.43 6.80 -11.19
N ILE A 346 -9.52 6.29 -10.61
CA ILE A 346 -10.72 7.09 -10.34
C ILE A 346 -10.83 7.24 -8.83
N LEU A 347 -10.84 8.48 -8.34
CA LEU A 347 -10.97 8.80 -6.93
C LEU A 347 -12.35 9.42 -6.65
N PHE A 348 -13.16 8.76 -5.87
CA PHE A 348 -14.40 9.33 -5.34
C PHE A 348 -14.06 10.21 -4.13
N ASN A 349 -14.12 11.52 -4.33
CA ASN A 349 -13.84 12.48 -3.29
C ASN A 349 -14.88 12.39 -2.17
N GLU A 350 -14.43 12.19 -0.94
CA GLU A 350 -15.28 12.04 0.23
C GLU A 350 -14.67 12.76 1.44
N TYR A 351 -15.48 13.60 2.09
CA TYR A 351 -15.12 14.15 3.38
C TYR A 351 -15.37 13.12 4.48
N LEU A 352 -14.37 12.80 5.27
CA LEU A 352 -14.42 11.73 6.27
C LEU A 352 -14.84 12.22 7.68
N GLY A 353 -15.27 13.49 7.82
CA GLY A 353 -15.71 14.05 9.08
C GLY A 353 -14.57 14.42 10.06
N SER A 354 -13.33 14.35 9.61
CA SER A 354 -12.13 14.83 10.31
C SER A 354 -11.87 16.32 10.00
N ASP A 355 -10.82 16.86 10.55
CA ASP A 355 -10.40 18.24 10.25
C ASP A 355 -9.99 18.41 8.78
N ARG A 356 -9.80 19.68 8.36
CA ARG A 356 -9.41 19.99 6.98
C ARG A 356 -8.03 19.45 6.61
N GLU A 357 -7.09 19.42 7.53
CA GLU A 357 -5.73 18.93 7.27
C GLU A 357 -5.76 17.45 6.95
N HIS A 358 -6.47 16.64 7.73
CA HIS A 358 -6.63 15.21 7.46
C HIS A 358 -7.31 14.97 6.11
N TYR A 359 -8.34 15.74 5.77
CA TYR A 359 -8.98 15.65 4.46
C TYR A 359 -8.00 15.95 3.31
N LEU A 360 -7.18 16.99 3.42
CA LEU A 360 -6.18 17.34 2.41
C LEU A 360 -5.12 16.25 2.27
N ARG A 361 -4.65 15.67 3.36
CA ARG A 361 -3.72 14.54 3.37
C ARG A 361 -4.34 13.30 2.71
N TRP A 362 -5.60 13.02 3.01
CA TRP A 362 -6.35 11.93 2.39
C TRP A 362 -6.48 12.12 0.87
N LEU A 363 -6.87 13.31 0.45
CA LEU A 363 -7.03 13.66 -0.96
C LEU A 363 -5.69 13.59 -1.70
N TYR A 364 -4.65 14.17 -1.14
CA TYR A 364 -3.28 14.12 -1.66
C TYR A 364 -2.81 12.67 -1.81
N THR A 365 -3.00 11.85 -0.78
CA THR A 365 -2.63 10.43 -0.82
C THR A 365 -3.34 9.71 -1.95
N GLY A 366 -4.65 9.95 -2.14
CA GLY A 366 -5.42 9.35 -3.22
C GLY A 366 -4.97 9.80 -4.61
N VAL A 367 -4.72 11.09 -4.79
CA VAL A 367 -4.25 11.68 -6.06
C VAL A 367 -2.88 11.12 -6.46
N THR A 368 -1.96 11.01 -5.50
CA THR A 368 -0.60 10.51 -5.75
C THR A 368 -0.53 8.99 -5.98
N ARG A 369 -1.66 8.29 -5.97
CA ARG A 369 -1.71 6.87 -6.39
C ARG A 369 -1.78 6.70 -7.90
N ALA A 370 -2.12 7.76 -8.65
CA ALA A 370 -2.17 7.74 -10.10
C ALA A 370 -0.81 8.10 -10.72
N SER A 371 -0.34 7.30 -11.69
CA SER A 371 0.89 7.59 -12.43
C SER A 371 0.66 8.21 -13.82
N LYS A 372 -0.46 7.89 -14.49
CA LYS A 372 -0.74 8.37 -15.86
C LYS A 372 -2.04 9.15 -16.00
N LYS A 373 -3.13 8.67 -15.43
CA LYS A 373 -4.47 9.27 -15.58
C LYS A 373 -5.23 9.28 -14.26
N LEU A 374 -5.90 10.39 -13.99
CA LEU A 374 -6.68 10.58 -12.78
C LEU A 374 -8.05 11.20 -13.11
N ILE A 375 -9.11 10.59 -12.60
CA ILE A 375 -10.45 11.19 -12.58
C ILE A 375 -10.87 11.37 -11.13
N ILE A 376 -11.29 12.55 -10.74
CA ILE A 376 -11.85 12.83 -9.40
C ILE A 376 -13.33 13.11 -9.52
N GLY A 377 -14.15 12.34 -8.82
CA GLY A 377 -15.59 12.59 -8.68
C GLY A 377 -15.87 13.47 -7.47
N ILE A 378 -16.35 14.69 -7.68
CA ILE A 378 -16.71 15.67 -6.61
C ILE A 378 -18.23 15.79 -6.46
#